data_e3e8bddce5cbb4a69573528583c5a6cf
#
_entry.id   e3e8bddce5cbb4a69573528583c5a6cf
#
_cell.length_a   1.000
_cell.length_b   1.000
_cell.length_c   1.000
_cell.angle_alpha   90.00
_cell.angle_beta   90.00
_cell.angle_gamma   90.00
#
_symmetry.space_group_name_H-M   'P 1'
#
loop_
_entity.id
_entity.type
_entity.pdbx_description
1 polymer ?
#
loop_
_entity_poly.entity_id
_entity_poly.type
_entity_poly.pdbx_seq_one_letter_code
_entity_poly.pdbx_strand_id
1 'polypeptide(L)'
;FLSLFFAACNGSEEIVKHPVVDNKYDPSMPVSVDCIKPTYGGIDVPFVIEGNFKGDLSNMKVYFGEKKAILITTDGKTILGLVPKQGPGRNQVSVVIGNDSIVPEDMKFKYQQTKSVITIAGQFGYNPDDGYVDGDLNVARFKEASNIATVKGEKSDNVIVVESWWNNRVSLLSLDDNKVVTLDQTKSFGTPAVDNTREKFYLLSHWVEDRTIYSYSREESYAPKSTNIVISAADMPGQIWSGAFTEKDNRYLYLMDSQANFARVDLQEYSYQVIPLQGDLPSDFRDRSLITYSKYHKCFFAAFYQMNGIYKIYEDNGVWKS
;
A
#
# COMPACT_ATOMS: atom_id res chain seq x y z
N PHE A 1 -10.32 -21.07 11.90
CA PHE A 1 -10.98 -22.25 11.31
C PHE A 1 -10.59 -22.35 9.85
N LEU A 2 -9.73 -23.33 9.54
CA LEU A 2 -9.28 -23.63 8.19
C LEU A 2 -10.24 -24.67 7.62
N SER A 3 -11.17 -24.30 6.75
CA SER A 3 -12.01 -25.26 6.02
C SER A 3 -11.30 -25.66 4.74
N LEU A 4 -10.76 -26.88 4.76
CA LEU A 4 -10.32 -27.61 3.58
C LEU A 4 -11.56 -28.12 2.83
N PHE A 5 -11.79 -27.61 1.62
CA PHE A 5 -12.74 -28.23 0.69
C PHE A 5 -12.10 -29.45 0.06
N PHE A 6 -12.57 -30.63 0.43
CA PHE A 6 -12.35 -31.87 -0.32
C PHE A 6 -13.47 -32.01 -1.35
N ALA A 7 -13.12 -32.02 -2.63
CA ALA A 7 -14.02 -32.48 -3.67
C ALA A 7 -14.16 -34.02 -3.51
N ALA A 8 -15.34 -34.46 -3.11
CA ALA A 8 -15.67 -35.89 -3.04
C ALA A 8 -15.92 -36.39 -4.47
N CYS A 9 -14.98 -37.12 -5.04
CA CYS A 9 -15.28 -38.09 -6.10
C CYS A 9 -15.79 -39.35 -5.46
N ASN A 10 -17.04 -39.70 -5.75
CA ASN A 10 -17.66 -40.99 -5.39
C ASN A 10 -17.01 -42.11 -6.22
N GLY A 11 -16.05 -42.77 -5.68
CA GLY A 11 -15.50 -44.03 -6.13
C GLY A 11 -15.16 -44.83 -4.89
N SER A 12 -15.73 -46.03 -4.75
CA SER A 12 -15.38 -47.00 -3.73
C SER A 12 -13.95 -47.49 -3.99
N GLU A 13 -12.97 -46.71 -3.50
CA GLU A 13 -11.59 -47.19 -3.45
C GLU A 13 -11.36 -47.84 -2.09
N GLU A 14 -10.95 -49.11 -2.13
CA GLU A 14 -10.37 -49.82 -1.00
C GLU A 14 -9.28 -48.93 -0.39
N ILE A 15 -9.41 -48.66 0.91
CA ILE A 15 -8.35 -47.98 1.68
C ILE A 15 -7.15 -48.94 1.68
N VAL A 16 -6.26 -48.77 0.72
CA VAL A 16 -4.94 -49.39 0.77
C VAL A 16 -4.25 -48.79 1.98
N LYS A 17 -4.23 -49.52 3.08
CA LYS A 17 -3.37 -49.18 4.22
C LYS A 17 -1.93 -49.25 3.73
N HIS A 18 -1.38 -48.15 3.33
CA HIS A 18 0.05 -48.03 3.16
C HIS A 18 0.70 -48.39 4.50
N PRO A 19 1.69 -49.28 4.54
CA PRO A 19 2.40 -49.55 5.77
C PRO A 19 2.91 -48.24 6.28
N VAL A 20 2.64 -47.91 7.55
CA VAL A 20 3.28 -46.77 8.24
C VAL A 20 4.76 -47.13 8.26
N VAL A 21 5.52 -46.58 7.34
CA VAL A 21 6.96 -46.68 7.38
C VAL A 21 7.36 -45.89 8.62
N ASP A 22 7.96 -46.60 9.58
CA ASP A 22 8.46 -45.97 10.83
C ASP A 22 9.72 -45.15 10.46
N ASN A 23 9.46 -43.92 9.99
CA ASN A 23 10.48 -42.97 9.51
C ASN A 23 11.19 -42.31 10.68
N LYS A 24 11.81 -43.12 11.55
CA LYS A 24 12.59 -42.63 12.66
C LYS A 24 14.06 -42.42 12.30
N TYR A 25 14.70 -41.52 13.05
CA TYR A 25 16.15 -41.35 13.00
C TYR A 25 16.84 -42.70 13.04
N ASP A 26 17.75 -42.96 12.11
CA ASP A 26 18.61 -44.15 12.06
C ASP A 26 19.97 -43.87 12.70
N PRO A 27 20.26 -44.43 13.90
CA PRO A 27 21.52 -44.20 14.58
C PRO A 27 22.71 -44.92 13.92
N SER A 28 22.48 -45.84 12.97
CA SER A 28 23.56 -46.49 12.21
C SER A 28 24.06 -45.65 11.05
N MET A 29 23.35 -44.58 10.68
CA MET A 29 23.69 -43.67 9.62
C MET A 29 24.11 -42.31 10.18
N PRO A 30 24.99 -41.57 9.51
CA PRO A 30 25.32 -40.22 9.91
C PRO A 30 24.09 -39.29 9.79
N VAL A 31 24.12 -38.22 10.58
CA VAL A 31 23.15 -37.12 10.41
C VAL A 31 23.35 -36.52 9.02
N SER A 32 22.28 -36.43 8.25
CA SER A 32 22.28 -35.88 6.87
C SER A 32 21.12 -34.95 6.61
N VAL A 33 21.35 -34.10 5.63
CA VAL A 33 20.30 -33.21 5.05
C VAL A 33 20.37 -33.44 3.55
N ASP A 34 19.37 -34.07 2.98
CA ASP A 34 19.44 -34.62 1.63
C ASP A 34 18.80 -33.67 0.60
N CYS A 35 17.58 -33.22 0.84
CA CYS A 35 16.89 -32.31 -0.05
C CYS A 35 15.80 -31.49 0.64
N ILE A 36 15.34 -30.43 -0.04
CA ILE A 36 14.18 -29.65 0.34
C ILE A 36 13.10 -29.68 -0.77
N LYS A 37 11.85 -29.80 -0.37
CA LYS A 37 10.69 -29.78 -1.27
C LYS A 37 9.59 -28.85 -0.70
N PRO A 38 8.99 -27.93 -1.50
CA PRO A 38 9.44 -27.55 -2.84
C PRO A 38 10.76 -26.78 -2.81
N THR A 39 11.41 -26.60 -3.97
CA THR A 39 12.66 -25.82 -4.11
C THR A 39 12.39 -24.33 -4.37
N TYR A 40 11.12 -23.94 -4.41
CA TYR A 40 10.70 -22.55 -4.62
C TYR A 40 9.34 -22.27 -3.93
N GLY A 41 9.09 -21.00 -3.65
CA GLY A 41 7.83 -20.53 -3.04
C GLY A 41 7.96 -19.16 -2.43
N GLY A 42 6.88 -18.68 -1.82
CA GLY A 42 6.81 -17.41 -1.09
C GLY A 42 6.80 -17.59 0.42
N ILE A 43 6.40 -16.55 1.14
CA ILE A 43 6.18 -16.60 2.60
C ILE A 43 5.12 -17.66 2.94
N ASP A 44 5.32 -18.33 4.08
CA ASP A 44 4.42 -19.33 4.66
C ASP A 44 4.13 -20.57 3.77
N VAL A 45 4.87 -20.73 2.66
CA VAL A 45 4.79 -21.96 1.89
C VAL A 45 5.35 -23.09 2.74
N PRO A 46 4.60 -24.19 2.93
CA PRO A 46 5.10 -25.36 3.62
C PRO A 46 6.28 -25.99 2.88
N PHE A 47 7.33 -26.35 3.63
CA PHE A 47 8.44 -27.10 3.09
C PHE A 47 8.70 -28.37 3.90
N VAL A 48 9.25 -29.37 3.23
CA VAL A 48 9.77 -30.60 3.84
C VAL A 48 11.25 -30.71 3.52
N ILE A 49 12.09 -30.90 4.52
CA ILE A 49 13.49 -31.29 4.37
C ILE A 49 13.59 -32.77 4.68
N GLU A 50 14.14 -33.56 3.75
CA GLU A 50 14.42 -34.99 3.92
C GLU A 50 15.87 -35.18 4.36
N GLY A 51 16.12 -36.17 5.23
CA GLY A 51 17.44 -36.47 5.75
C GLY A 51 17.45 -37.51 6.87
N ASN A 52 18.45 -37.47 7.73
CA ASN A 52 18.56 -38.30 8.93
C ASN A 52 18.85 -37.40 10.15
N PHE A 53 17.82 -37.10 10.94
CA PHE A 53 17.82 -36.04 11.94
C PHE A 53 17.81 -36.60 13.35
N LYS A 54 18.84 -36.34 14.13
CA LYS A 54 18.94 -36.72 15.54
C LYS A 54 18.31 -35.65 16.43
N GLY A 55 17.36 -36.06 17.29
CA GLY A 55 16.77 -35.17 18.29
C GLY A 55 15.32 -34.76 17.93
N ASP A 56 14.80 -33.80 18.68
CA ASP A 56 13.47 -33.25 18.53
C ASP A 56 13.52 -31.80 17.98
N LEU A 57 12.37 -31.23 17.70
CA LEU A 57 12.26 -29.86 17.17
C LEU A 57 12.90 -28.78 18.04
N SER A 58 13.00 -29.01 19.38
CA SER A 58 13.55 -28.01 20.29
C SER A 58 15.05 -27.78 20.03
N ASN A 59 15.73 -28.79 19.50
CA ASN A 59 17.15 -28.78 19.16
C ASN A 59 17.44 -28.48 17.69
N MET A 60 16.37 -28.19 16.89
CA MET A 60 16.50 -27.98 15.45
C MET A 60 16.18 -26.54 15.06
N LYS A 61 16.93 -26.01 14.10
CA LYS A 61 16.65 -24.72 13.45
C LYS A 61 16.92 -24.86 11.97
N VAL A 62 16.04 -24.28 11.16
CA VAL A 62 16.22 -24.18 9.70
C VAL A 62 16.30 -22.71 9.33
N TYR A 63 17.26 -22.38 8.48
CA TYR A 63 17.45 -21.04 7.98
C TYR A 63 17.40 -21.01 6.47
N PHE A 64 16.80 -19.96 5.93
CA PHE A 64 16.82 -19.58 4.52
C PHE A 64 17.66 -18.30 4.43
N GLY A 65 18.94 -18.42 4.07
CA GLY A 65 19.92 -17.36 4.29
C GLY A 65 20.05 -17.06 5.79
N GLU A 66 19.79 -15.83 6.19
CA GLU A 66 19.83 -15.40 7.60
C GLU A 66 18.46 -15.53 8.33
N LYS A 67 17.39 -15.86 7.62
CA LYS A 67 16.04 -15.88 8.17
C LYS A 67 15.67 -17.26 8.70
N LYS A 68 15.34 -17.31 10.00
CA LYS A 68 14.90 -18.52 10.67
C LYS A 68 13.48 -18.90 10.25
N ALA A 69 13.28 -20.17 9.88
CA ALA A 69 11.96 -20.74 9.57
C ALA A 69 11.18 -21.13 10.84
N ILE A 70 9.86 -21.22 10.69
CA ILE A 70 9.00 -21.83 11.69
C ILE A 70 8.95 -23.33 11.41
N LEU A 71 9.28 -24.16 12.40
CA LEU A 71 9.19 -25.61 12.29
C LEU A 71 7.90 -26.10 12.91
N ILE A 72 7.24 -27.07 12.26
CA ILE A 72 5.95 -27.62 12.66
C ILE A 72 6.13 -28.99 13.31
N THR A 73 6.83 -29.89 12.63
CA THR A 73 7.05 -31.26 13.13
C THR A 73 8.30 -31.92 12.52
N THR A 74 8.77 -32.97 13.14
CA THR A 74 9.80 -33.89 12.60
C THR A 74 9.46 -35.31 13.02
N ASP A 75 9.79 -36.27 12.17
CA ASP A 75 9.73 -37.72 12.43
C ASP A 75 11.14 -38.35 12.48
N GLY A 76 12.18 -37.53 12.45
CA GLY A 76 13.59 -37.99 12.41
C GLY A 76 14.11 -38.27 11.00
N LYS A 77 13.26 -38.33 9.99
CA LYS A 77 13.63 -38.42 8.56
C LYS A 77 13.20 -37.21 7.76
N THR A 78 12.21 -36.49 8.28
CA THR A 78 11.70 -35.25 7.66
C THR A 78 11.61 -34.12 8.68
N ILE A 79 11.78 -32.89 8.23
CA ILE A 79 11.47 -31.67 8.97
C ILE A 79 10.46 -30.91 8.15
N LEU A 80 9.26 -30.70 8.71
CA LEU A 80 8.20 -29.87 8.13
C LEU A 80 8.24 -28.47 8.75
N GLY A 81 8.18 -27.43 7.93
CA GLY A 81 8.15 -26.04 8.38
C GLY A 81 7.53 -25.09 7.37
N LEU A 82 7.56 -23.80 7.70
CA LEU A 82 7.06 -22.70 6.87
C LEU A 82 8.19 -21.77 6.47
N VAL A 83 8.22 -21.40 5.19
CA VAL A 83 9.23 -20.49 4.61
C VAL A 83 9.09 -19.11 5.22
N PRO A 84 10.17 -18.51 5.77
CA PRO A 84 10.14 -17.20 6.37
C PRO A 84 10.06 -16.09 5.31
N LYS A 85 9.53 -14.92 5.69
CA LYS A 85 9.54 -13.72 4.84
C LYS A 85 10.98 -13.28 4.55
N GLN A 86 11.29 -13.08 3.27
CA GLN A 86 12.60 -12.59 2.84
C GLN A 86 12.54 -11.91 1.46
N GLY A 87 13.63 -11.34 1.00
CA GLY A 87 13.76 -10.77 -0.34
C GLY A 87 13.71 -11.83 -1.43
N PRO A 88 13.32 -11.46 -2.67
CA PRO A 88 13.30 -12.38 -3.80
C PRO A 88 14.71 -12.86 -4.15
N GLY A 89 14.82 -14.08 -4.64
CA GLY A 89 16.09 -14.65 -5.09
C GLY A 89 16.35 -16.07 -4.58
N ARG A 90 17.56 -16.55 -4.80
CA ARG A 90 18.03 -17.86 -4.31
C ARG A 90 18.69 -17.69 -2.96
N ASN A 91 18.19 -18.39 -1.97
CA ASN A 91 18.70 -18.40 -0.61
C ASN A 91 19.26 -19.79 -0.29
N GLN A 92 20.43 -19.82 0.32
CA GLN A 92 21.01 -21.06 0.85
C GLN A 92 20.14 -21.55 1.99
N VAL A 93 19.82 -22.84 2.01
CA VAL A 93 19.13 -23.46 3.13
C VAL A 93 20.14 -24.16 4.03
N SER A 94 20.02 -23.95 5.33
CA SER A 94 20.87 -24.61 6.34
C SER A 94 20.01 -25.18 7.46
N VAL A 95 20.45 -26.29 8.01
CA VAL A 95 19.84 -26.97 9.15
C VAL A 95 20.84 -27.02 10.30
N VAL A 96 20.41 -26.55 11.47
CA VAL A 96 21.20 -26.62 12.71
C VAL A 96 20.55 -27.64 13.62
N ILE A 97 21.34 -28.60 14.12
CA ILE A 97 20.90 -29.61 15.05
C ILE A 97 21.84 -29.57 16.28
N GLY A 98 21.31 -29.13 17.41
CA GLY A 98 22.11 -28.82 18.58
C GLY A 98 23.13 -27.70 18.29
N ASN A 99 24.43 -28.04 18.29
CA ASN A 99 25.54 -27.12 17.97
C ASN A 99 26.06 -27.28 16.53
N ASP A 100 25.59 -28.28 15.80
CA ASP A 100 26.09 -28.61 14.47
C ASP A 100 25.27 -27.90 13.39
N SER A 101 25.96 -27.24 12.47
CA SER A 101 25.33 -26.58 11.32
C SER A 101 25.65 -27.33 10.04
N ILE A 102 24.62 -27.79 9.33
CA ILE A 102 24.74 -28.50 8.06
C ILE A 102 24.25 -27.57 6.96
N VAL A 103 25.12 -27.25 6.01
CA VAL A 103 24.87 -26.37 4.88
C VAL A 103 25.19 -27.10 3.58
N PRO A 104 24.25 -27.86 3.00
CA PRO A 104 24.48 -28.54 1.73
C PRO A 104 24.65 -27.49 0.61
N GLU A 105 25.72 -27.59 -0.20
CA GLU A 105 26.05 -26.60 -1.23
C GLU A 105 24.92 -26.41 -2.26
N ASP A 106 24.23 -27.50 -2.60
CA ASP A 106 23.18 -27.53 -3.64
C ASP A 106 21.78 -27.23 -3.10
N MET A 107 21.60 -27.16 -1.78
CA MET A 107 20.29 -26.90 -1.19
C MET A 107 19.95 -25.42 -1.19
N LYS A 108 19.44 -24.94 -2.33
CA LYS A 108 19.01 -23.54 -2.53
C LYS A 108 17.52 -23.48 -2.75
N PHE A 109 16.88 -22.58 -2.02
CA PHE A 109 15.46 -22.27 -2.19
C PHE A 109 15.28 -20.98 -2.97
N LYS A 110 14.50 -21.01 -4.07
CA LYS A 110 14.17 -19.83 -4.85
C LYS A 110 12.95 -19.15 -4.24
N TYR A 111 13.20 -18.09 -3.44
CA TYR A 111 12.10 -17.30 -2.89
C TYR A 111 11.45 -16.46 -3.98
N GLN A 112 10.14 -16.63 -4.14
CA GLN A 112 9.31 -15.90 -5.07
C GLN A 112 8.40 -14.95 -4.30
N GLN A 113 8.56 -13.67 -4.55
CA GLN A 113 7.64 -12.67 -4.02
C GLN A 113 6.42 -12.60 -4.93
N THR A 114 5.31 -13.13 -4.48
CA THR A 114 4.05 -13.00 -5.19
C THR A 114 3.44 -11.64 -4.84
N LYS A 115 3.16 -10.83 -5.85
CA LYS A 115 2.34 -9.63 -5.66
C LYS A 115 0.89 -10.10 -5.50
N SER A 116 0.27 -9.73 -4.39
CA SER A 116 -1.14 -9.99 -4.14
C SER A 116 -1.87 -8.68 -3.87
N VAL A 117 -3.15 -8.65 -4.18
CA VAL A 117 -4.06 -7.58 -3.80
C VAL A 117 -4.97 -8.14 -2.72
N ILE A 118 -5.04 -7.45 -1.60
CA ILE A 118 -5.93 -7.81 -0.48
C ILE A 118 -6.84 -6.63 -0.17
N THR A 119 -8.03 -6.91 0.30
CA THR A 119 -8.91 -5.88 0.88
C THR A 119 -8.37 -5.53 2.26
N ILE A 120 -7.98 -4.27 2.45
CA ILE A 120 -7.48 -3.78 3.75
C ILE A 120 -8.57 -3.16 4.61
N ALA A 121 -9.64 -2.64 4.00
CA ALA A 121 -10.80 -2.10 4.70
C ALA A 121 -12.04 -2.15 3.81
N GLY A 122 -13.21 -2.19 4.44
CA GLY A 122 -14.50 -2.24 3.76
C GLY A 122 -15.12 -3.63 3.70
N GLN A 123 -16.38 -3.68 3.31
CA GLN A 123 -17.15 -4.92 3.15
C GLN A 123 -17.53 -5.14 1.70
N PHE A 124 -17.26 -6.35 1.19
CA PHE A 124 -17.69 -6.75 -0.15
C PHE A 124 -19.20 -7.04 -0.18
N GLY A 125 -19.86 -6.67 -1.29
CA GLY A 125 -21.27 -6.98 -1.53
C GLY A 125 -22.27 -6.14 -0.74
N TYR A 126 -21.81 -5.10 -0.10
CA TYR A 126 -22.65 -4.13 0.58
C TYR A 126 -23.33 -3.18 -0.45
N ASN A 127 -24.58 -2.77 -0.13
CA ASN A 127 -25.29 -1.81 -0.98
C ASN A 127 -24.77 -0.37 -0.69
N PRO A 128 -24.25 0.37 -1.69
CA PRO A 128 -23.79 1.75 -1.49
C PRO A 128 -24.86 2.70 -0.95
N ASP A 129 -26.13 2.39 -1.16
CA ASP A 129 -27.24 3.21 -0.66
C ASP A 129 -27.39 3.16 0.88
N ASP A 130 -26.81 2.15 1.54
CA ASP A 130 -26.80 2.06 3.00
C ASP A 130 -25.85 3.07 3.67
N GLY A 131 -25.14 3.87 2.89
CA GLY A 131 -24.23 4.90 3.38
C GLY A 131 -22.86 4.35 3.76
N TYR A 132 -22.10 5.10 4.55
CA TYR A 132 -20.81 4.70 5.09
C TYR A 132 -20.93 4.33 6.57
N VAL A 133 -19.92 3.60 7.08
CA VAL A 133 -19.82 3.23 8.51
C VAL A 133 -18.37 3.37 8.96
N ASP A 134 -18.15 4.10 10.06
CA ASP A 134 -16.89 4.11 10.80
C ASP A 134 -16.77 2.86 11.67
N GLY A 135 -15.56 2.50 12.04
CA GLY A 135 -15.29 1.36 12.92
C GLY A 135 -14.04 0.59 12.53
N ASP A 136 -13.97 -0.68 12.93
CA ASP A 136 -12.86 -1.57 12.58
C ASP A 136 -12.75 -1.75 11.08
N LEU A 137 -11.53 -1.99 10.56
CA LEU A 137 -11.26 -2.06 9.12
C LEU A 137 -12.17 -3.05 8.38
N ASN A 138 -12.50 -4.17 9.00
CA ASN A 138 -13.39 -5.20 8.43
C ASN A 138 -14.89 -4.89 8.56
N VAL A 139 -15.25 -3.87 9.33
CA VAL A 139 -16.64 -3.42 9.55
C VAL A 139 -16.93 -2.13 8.79
N ALA A 140 -15.90 -1.30 8.62
CA ALA A 140 -16.02 -0.02 7.93
C ALA A 140 -16.63 -0.15 6.55
N ARG A 141 -17.38 0.86 6.13
CA ARG A 141 -18.00 0.92 4.80
C ARG A 141 -17.70 2.26 4.14
N PHE A 142 -17.48 2.22 2.85
CA PHE A 142 -17.29 3.38 2.01
C PHE A 142 -18.39 3.41 0.96
N LYS A 143 -18.96 4.57 0.74
CA LYS A 143 -19.98 4.74 -0.30
C LYS A 143 -19.37 4.92 -1.67
N GLU A 144 -18.39 5.83 -1.77
CA GLU A 144 -17.73 6.17 -3.04
C GLU A 144 -16.32 6.67 -2.80
N ALA A 145 -15.40 5.77 -2.49
CA ALA A 145 -13.99 6.11 -2.34
C ALA A 145 -13.40 6.53 -3.68
N SER A 146 -13.22 7.83 -3.89
CA SER A 146 -12.77 8.39 -5.18
C SER A 146 -11.30 8.79 -5.19
N ASN A 147 -10.77 9.28 -4.07
CA ASN A 147 -9.39 9.74 -3.97
C ASN A 147 -8.74 9.20 -2.69
N ILE A 148 -7.46 8.88 -2.79
CA ILE A 148 -6.69 8.39 -1.65
C ILE A 148 -5.32 9.07 -1.59
N ALA A 149 -4.79 9.23 -0.39
CA ALA A 149 -3.42 9.62 -0.14
C ALA A 149 -2.89 8.93 1.11
N THR A 150 -1.56 8.86 1.26
CA THR A 150 -0.95 8.28 2.45
C THR A 150 -0.28 9.35 3.29
N VAL A 151 -0.52 9.30 4.60
CA VAL A 151 0.11 10.15 5.61
C VAL A 151 0.87 9.31 6.61
N LYS A 152 1.75 9.92 7.38
CA LYS A 152 2.57 9.21 8.35
C LYS A 152 1.71 8.73 9.54
N GLY A 153 1.79 7.44 9.86
CA GLY A 153 1.27 6.84 11.08
C GLY A 153 2.36 6.65 12.14
N GLU A 154 2.10 5.85 13.16
CA GLU A 154 3.09 5.55 14.21
C GLU A 154 4.06 4.43 13.79
N LYS A 155 3.54 3.31 13.34
CA LYS A 155 4.30 2.12 12.92
C LYS A 155 4.15 1.86 11.43
N SER A 156 2.96 2.12 10.89
CA SER A 156 2.64 2.01 9.48
C SER A 156 2.01 3.31 8.96
N ASP A 157 1.95 3.46 7.64
CA ASP A 157 1.28 4.61 7.05
C ASP A 157 -0.23 4.53 7.25
N ASN A 158 -0.85 5.67 7.53
CA ASN A 158 -2.29 5.84 7.48
C ASN A 158 -2.72 6.22 6.07
N VAL A 159 -3.98 5.94 5.73
CA VAL A 159 -4.57 6.30 4.44
C VAL A 159 -5.69 7.30 4.65
N ILE A 160 -5.61 8.41 3.95
CA ILE A 160 -6.73 9.36 3.80
C ILE A 160 -7.58 8.89 2.63
N VAL A 161 -8.86 8.70 2.87
CA VAL A 161 -9.85 8.36 1.84
C VAL A 161 -10.82 9.53 1.71
N VAL A 162 -10.98 10.02 0.49
CA VAL A 162 -11.95 11.07 0.17
C VAL A 162 -13.05 10.47 -0.68
N GLU A 163 -14.27 10.62 -0.21
CA GLU A 163 -15.50 10.26 -0.91
C GLU A 163 -16.13 11.55 -1.42
N SER A 164 -15.91 11.83 -2.69
CA SER A 164 -16.41 13.02 -3.37
C SER A 164 -17.86 12.85 -3.85
N TRP A 165 -18.44 13.91 -4.42
CA TRP A 165 -19.76 13.97 -5.04
C TRP A 165 -20.90 13.89 -4.03
N TRP A 166 -21.46 12.72 -3.82
CA TRP A 166 -22.70 12.54 -3.05
C TRP A 166 -22.48 12.35 -1.55
N ASN A 167 -21.28 12.07 -1.14
CA ASN A 167 -21.01 11.68 0.25
C ASN A 167 -20.21 12.71 1.06
N ASN A 168 -19.45 13.57 0.40
CA ASN A 168 -18.68 14.66 1.02
C ASN A 168 -17.89 14.23 2.25
N ARG A 169 -17.27 13.04 2.24
CA ARG A 169 -16.62 12.48 3.41
C ARG A 169 -15.10 12.42 3.22
N VAL A 170 -14.39 12.84 4.25
CA VAL A 170 -12.94 12.60 4.42
C VAL A 170 -12.76 11.67 5.60
N SER A 171 -12.08 10.56 5.42
CA SER A 171 -11.82 9.60 6.49
C SER A 171 -10.35 9.23 6.59
N LEU A 172 -9.93 8.93 7.82
CA LEU A 172 -8.62 8.36 8.16
C LEU A 172 -8.78 6.86 8.36
N LEU A 173 -8.02 6.08 7.61
CA LEU A 173 -7.86 4.66 7.78
C LEU A 173 -6.52 4.41 8.46
N SER A 174 -6.55 3.94 9.70
CA SER A 174 -5.37 3.58 10.50
C SER A 174 -5.20 2.08 10.52
N LEU A 175 -4.07 1.60 9.98
CA LEU A 175 -3.68 0.19 10.06
C LEU A 175 -3.21 -0.17 11.47
N ASP A 176 -2.57 0.78 12.16
CA ASP A 176 -2.04 0.57 13.51
C ASP A 176 -3.15 0.40 14.54
N ASP A 177 -4.24 1.17 14.40
CA ASP A 177 -5.39 1.14 15.31
C ASP A 177 -6.51 0.21 14.85
N ASN A 178 -6.39 -0.41 13.67
CA ASN A 178 -7.41 -1.23 13.02
C ASN A 178 -8.75 -0.49 12.85
N LYS A 179 -8.71 0.81 12.42
CA LYS A 179 -9.92 1.65 12.39
C LYS A 179 -10.01 2.54 11.17
N VAL A 180 -11.26 2.85 10.82
CA VAL A 180 -11.63 3.97 9.94
C VAL A 180 -12.43 4.98 10.76
N VAL A 181 -12.04 6.25 10.67
CA VAL A 181 -12.67 7.36 11.38
C VAL A 181 -12.96 8.49 10.40
N THR A 182 -14.17 9.03 10.45
CA THR A 182 -14.53 10.23 9.68
C THR A 182 -13.87 11.46 10.28
N LEU A 183 -13.16 12.21 9.43
CA LEU A 183 -12.51 13.48 9.80
C LEU A 183 -13.41 14.68 9.45
N ASP A 184 -14.06 14.66 8.30
CA ASP A 184 -14.90 15.75 7.79
C ASP A 184 -16.02 15.21 6.90
N GLN A 185 -17.16 15.91 6.90
CA GLN A 185 -18.34 15.61 6.06
C GLN A 185 -18.99 16.89 5.50
N THR A 186 -18.31 18.00 5.64
CA THR A 186 -18.94 19.30 5.38
C THR A 186 -18.92 19.68 3.91
N LYS A 187 -17.97 19.14 3.13
CA LYS A 187 -17.70 19.59 1.76
C LYS A 187 -17.24 18.46 0.85
N SER A 188 -17.49 18.64 -0.44
CA SER A 188 -16.93 17.77 -1.47
C SER A 188 -15.52 18.23 -1.81
N PHE A 189 -14.55 17.37 -1.55
CA PHE A 189 -13.15 17.64 -1.78
C PHE A 189 -12.57 16.84 -2.95
N GLY A 190 -11.50 17.36 -3.54
CA GLY A 190 -10.69 16.64 -4.51
C GLY A 190 -9.63 15.73 -3.86
N THR A 191 -8.53 15.52 -4.55
CA THR A 191 -7.42 14.68 -4.09
C THR A 191 -6.61 15.38 -2.99
N PRO A 192 -6.29 14.73 -1.87
CA PRO A 192 -5.45 15.31 -0.83
C PRO A 192 -4.05 15.64 -1.35
N ALA A 193 -3.59 16.88 -1.11
CA ALA A 193 -2.21 17.29 -1.31
C ALA A 193 -1.41 17.08 -0.01
N VAL A 194 -0.58 16.06 0.03
CA VAL A 194 0.22 15.71 1.22
C VAL A 194 1.57 16.40 1.16
N ASP A 195 2.00 17.00 2.26
CA ASP A 195 3.30 17.65 2.38
C ASP A 195 4.47 16.65 2.37
N ASN A 196 5.71 17.14 2.23
CA ASN A 196 6.88 16.26 2.18
C ASN A 196 7.19 15.54 3.49
N THR A 197 6.72 16.05 4.62
CA THR A 197 6.86 15.39 5.93
C THR A 197 5.84 14.30 6.13
N ARG A 198 4.74 14.34 5.37
CA ARG A 198 3.57 13.49 5.49
C ARG A 198 2.83 13.62 6.83
N GLU A 199 3.10 14.71 7.56
CA GLU A 199 2.42 15.07 8.81
C GLU A 199 1.18 15.93 8.57
N LYS A 200 1.08 16.55 7.36
CA LYS A 200 -0.03 17.43 6.98
C LYS A 200 -0.51 17.11 5.57
N PHE A 201 -1.80 17.31 5.37
CA PHE A 201 -2.36 17.34 4.04
C PHE A 201 -3.35 18.51 3.90
N TYR A 202 -3.61 18.88 2.66
CA TYR A 202 -4.47 19.99 2.30
C TYR A 202 -5.54 19.51 1.33
N LEU A 203 -6.74 20.04 1.50
CA LEU A 203 -7.88 19.77 0.65
C LEU A 203 -8.50 21.07 0.15
N LEU A 204 -8.96 21.05 -1.08
CA LEU A 204 -9.78 22.11 -1.65
C LEU A 204 -11.13 21.52 -2.04
N SER A 205 -12.19 22.30 -1.82
CA SER A 205 -13.46 21.99 -2.45
C SER A 205 -13.31 22.17 -3.96
N HIS A 206 -13.75 21.18 -4.72
CA HIS A 206 -13.69 21.26 -6.18
C HIS A 206 -14.80 22.15 -6.77
N TRP A 207 -15.82 22.48 -5.98
CA TRP A 207 -16.89 23.38 -6.40
C TRP A 207 -16.44 24.84 -6.44
N VAL A 208 -16.96 25.56 -7.42
CA VAL A 208 -16.57 26.96 -7.71
C VAL A 208 -16.99 27.92 -6.59
N GLU A 209 -18.04 27.56 -5.85
CA GLU A 209 -18.63 28.40 -4.81
C GLU A 209 -17.82 28.45 -3.51
N ASP A 210 -17.00 27.44 -3.26
CA ASP A 210 -16.16 27.40 -2.06
C ASP A 210 -14.77 26.84 -2.37
N ARG A 211 -13.82 27.74 -2.52
CA ARG A 211 -12.42 27.42 -2.85
C ARG A 211 -11.46 27.70 -1.72
N THR A 212 -11.95 27.59 -0.52
CA THR A 212 -11.12 27.66 0.67
C THR A 212 -10.22 26.43 0.74
N ILE A 213 -8.95 26.66 1.03
CA ILE A 213 -8.00 25.59 1.32
C ILE A 213 -8.12 25.21 2.79
N TYR A 214 -8.33 23.92 3.04
CA TYR A 214 -8.37 23.36 4.39
C TYR A 214 -7.08 22.57 4.66
N SER A 215 -6.55 22.72 5.84
CA SER A 215 -5.39 21.95 6.33
C SER A 215 -5.82 20.94 7.39
N TYR A 216 -5.16 19.79 7.39
CA TYR A 216 -5.33 18.70 8.33
C TYR A 216 -3.94 18.30 8.83
N SER A 217 -3.70 18.42 10.12
CA SER A 217 -2.40 18.16 10.74
C SER A 217 -2.50 16.98 11.71
N ARG A 218 -1.50 16.11 11.68
CA ARG A 218 -1.39 15.00 12.63
C ARG A 218 -1.34 15.50 14.09
N GLU A 219 -0.65 16.60 14.34
CA GLU A 219 -0.56 17.23 15.66
C GLU A 219 -1.94 17.61 16.21
N GLU A 220 -2.88 17.99 15.32
CA GLU A 220 -4.26 18.35 15.65
C GLU A 220 -5.23 17.18 15.41
N SER A 221 -4.74 15.93 15.39
CA SER A 221 -5.54 14.72 15.11
C SER A 221 -6.33 14.80 13.79
N TYR A 222 -5.76 15.50 12.83
CA TYR A 222 -6.36 15.77 11.51
C TYR A 222 -7.72 16.48 11.58
N ALA A 223 -7.98 17.28 12.59
CA ALA A 223 -9.15 18.15 12.62
C ALA A 223 -9.10 19.17 11.47
N PRO A 224 -10.20 19.40 10.74
CA PRO A 224 -10.25 20.35 9.62
C PRO A 224 -10.03 21.78 10.11
N LYS A 225 -9.13 22.51 9.45
CA LYS A 225 -8.81 23.89 9.77
C LYS A 225 -8.74 24.74 8.50
N SER A 226 -9.54 25.80 8.43
CA SER A 226 -9.43 26.77 7.35
C SER A 226 -8.07 27.46 7.37
N THR A 227 -7.41 27.53 6.23
CA THR A 227 -6.18 28.33 6.06
C THR A 227 -6.50 29.80 5.82
N ASN A 228 -7.77 30.18 5.64
CA ASN A 228 -8.23 31.49 5.17
C ASN A 228 -7.74 31.88 3.76
N ILE A 229 -7.13 30.96 3.04
CA ILE A 229 -6.77 31.16 1.62
C ILE A 229 -7.95 30.71 0.77
N VAL A 230 -8.52 31.65 0.03
CA VAL A 230 -9.64 31.42 -0.88
C VAL A 230 -9.16 31.72 -2.30
N ILE A 231 -9.23 30.74 -3.19
CA ILE A 231 -8.86 30.90 -4.59
C ILE A 231 -9.99 31.57 -5.37
N SER A 232 -9.74 32.75 -5.95
CA SER A 232 -10.75 33.48 -6.70
C SER A 232 -11.20 32.73 -7.97
N ALA A 233 -12.49 32.65 -8.17
CA ALA A 233 -13.05 32.11 -9.42
C ALA A 233 -12.75 32.98 -10.64
N ALA A 234 -12.40 34.27 -10.46
CA ALA A 234 -11.97 35.12 -11.55
C ALA A 234 -10.56 34.78 -12.03
N ASP A 235 -9.69 34.31 -11.12
CA ASP A 235 -8.31 33.98 -11.42
C ASP A 235 -8.13 32.52 -11.89
N MET A 236 -8.93 31.62 -11.36
CA MET A 236 -8.94 30.19 -11.71
C MET A 236 -10.38 29.73 -11.90
N PRO A 237 -11.02 29.96 -13.07
CA PRO A 237 -12.45 29.68 -13.28
C PRO A 237 -12.81 28.20 -13.35
N GLY A 238 -11.86 27.32 -13.64
CA GLY A 238 -12.04 25.87 -13.71
C GLY A 238 -12.15 25.22 -12.33
N GLN A 239 -12.57 23.97 -12.24
CA GLN A 239 -12.57 23.18 -10.99
C GLN A 239 -11.14 22.79 -10.57
N ILE A 240 -10.84 22.86 -9.28
CA ILE A 240 -9.52 22.47 -8.73
C ILE A 240 -9.68 21.15 -7.99
N TRP A 241 -9.18 20.06 -8.56
CA TRP A 241 -9.32 18.71 -8.01
C TRP A 241 -8.12 18.22 -7.23
N SER A 242 -6.96 18.80 -7.43
CA SER A 242 -5.74 18.38 -6.76
C SER A 242 -4.73 19.49 -6.65
N GLY A 243 -3.81 19.31 -5.71
CA GLY A 243 -2.60 20.10 -5.57
C GLY A 243 -1.39 19.20 -5.32
N ALA A 244 -0.21 19.75 -5.49
CA ALA A 244 1.03 19.03 -5.25
C ALA A 244 2.14 19.96 -4.69
N PHE A 245 2.99 19.38 -3.85
CA PHE A 245 4.22 20.01 -3.37
C PHE A 245 5.40 19.58 -4.22
N THR A 246 6.41 20.46 -4.34
CA THR A 246 7.74 20.08 -4.81
C THR A 246 8.54 19.43 -3.68
N GLU A 247 9.67 18.78 -3.98
CA GLU A 247 10.57 18.27 -2.94
C GLU A 247 11.35 19.34 -2.17
N LYS A 248 11.29 20.60 -2.61
CA LYS A 248 12.13 21.67 -2.05
C LYS A 248 11.73 22.09 -0.64
N ASP A 249 10.43 22.27 -0.43
CA ASP A 249 9.87 22.68 0.86
C ASP A 249 8.37 22.40 0.95
N ASN A 250 7.77 22.70 2.10
CA ASN A 250 6.33 22.59 2.34
C ASN A 250 5.63 23.98 2.34
N ARG A 251 6.32 25.03 1.91
CA ARG A 251 5.78 26.38 1.87
C ARG A 251 4.82 26.56 0.69
N TYR A 252 5.18 26.00 -0.47
CA TYR A 252 4.44 26.25 -1.69
C TYR A 252 3.62 25.04 -2.13
N LEU A 253 2.29 25.21 -2.13
CA LEU A 253 1.34 24.28 -2.73
C LEU A 253 1.01 24.76 -4.15
N TYR A 254 1.19 23.89 -5.14
CA TYR A 254 0.88 24.17 -6.53
C TYR A 254 -0.46 23.56 -6.91
N LEU A 255 -1.28 24.34 -7.59
CA LEU A 255 -2.64 23.98 -8.00
C LEU A 255 -2.79 24.10 -9.50
N MET A 256 -3.68 23.29 -10.05
CA MET A 256 -4.13 23.43 -11.44
C MET A 256 -5.64 23.24 -11.49
N ASP A 257 -6.32 24.16 -12.18
CA ASP A 257 -7.74 24.01 -12.41
C ASP A 257 -8.05 23.26 -13.72
N SER A 258 -9.31 22.95 -13.95
CA SER A 258 -9.75 22.23 -15.14
C SER A 258 -9.65 23.04 -16.44
N GLN A 259 -9.31 24.32 -16.39
CA GLN A 259 -9.05 25.16 -17.56
C GLN A 259 -7.54 25.44 -17.76
N ALA A 260 -6.71 24.61 -17.12
CA ALA A 260 -5.24 24.69 -17.20
C ALA A 260 -4.62 25.98 -16.60
N ASN A 261 -5.35 26.70 -15.75
CA ASN A 261 -4.74 27.77 -14.96
C ASN A 261 -3.89 27.14 -13.86
N PHE A 262 -2.64 27.62 -13.76
CA PHE A 262 -1.66 27.11 -12.81
C PHE A 262 -1.36 28.17 -11.75
N ALA A 263 -1.37 27.79 -10.48
CA ALA A 263 -1.15 28.71 -9.39
C ALA A 263 -0.19 28.13 -8.35
N ARG A 264 0.52 29.02 -7.66
CA ARG A 264 1.33 28.73 -6.47
C ARG A 264 0.70 29.42 -5.28
N VAL A 265 0.40 28.64 -4.26
CA VAL A 265 -0.10 29.10 -2.96
C VAL A 265 1.06 29.17 -1.99
N ASP A 266 1.24 30.30 -1.31
CA ASP A 266 2.18 30.48 -0.21
C ASP A 266 1.44 30.26 1.11
N LEU A 267 1.70 29.10 1.74
CA LEU A 267 1.06 28.68 2.99
C LEU A 267 1.59 29.43 4.22
N GLN A 268 2.69 30.20 4.10
CA GLN A 268 3.21 31.04 5.18
C GLN A 268 2.66 32.46 5.12
N GLU A 269 2.56 33.02 3.91
CA GLU A 269 2.03 34.37 3.70
C GLU A 269 0.50 34.37 3.46
N TYR A 270 -0.13 33.22 3.48
CA TYR A 270 -1.57 33.04 3.27
C TYR A 270 -2.08 33.71 1.99
N SER A 271 -1.32 33.56 0.90
CA SER A 271 -1.56 34.19 -0.39
C SER A 271 -1.39 33.20 -1.54
N TYR A 272 -1.84 33.57 -2.73
CA TYR A 272 -1.56 32.80 -3.95
C TYR A 272 -1.27 33.71 -5.13
N GLN A 273 -0.63 33.13 -6.13
CA GLN A 273 -0.30 33.79 -7.39
C GLN A 273 -0.59 32.83 -8.55
N VAL A 274 -1.36 33.28 -9.54
CA VAL A 274 -1.49 32.58 -10.82
C VAL A 274 -0.18 32.75 -11.60
N ILE A 275 0.32 31.66 -12.12
CA ILE A 275 1.59 31.56 -12.83
C ILE A 275 1.28 31.40 -14.33
N PRO A 276 1.71 32.30 -15.19
CA PRO A 276 1.59 32.13 -16.63
C PRO A 276 2.37 30.90 -17.10
N LEU A 277 1.74 30.03 -17.85
CA LEU A 277 2.39 28.91 -18.54
C LEU A 277 2.65 29.27 -19.99
N GLN A 278 3.87 29.01 -20.48
CA GLN A 278 4.20 29.05 -21.89
C GLN A 278 4.11 27.65 -22.47
N GLY A 279 3.34 27.46 -23.53
CA GLY A 279 3.18 26.18 -24.22
C GLY A 279 1.73 25.92 -24.62
N ASP A 280 1.52 24.78 -25.24
CA ASP A 280 0.23 24.38 -25.79
C ASP A 280 -0.54 23.49 -24.80
N LEU A 281 -1.08 24.08 -23.76
CA LEU A 281 -2.10 23.39 -22.97
C LEU A 281 -3.45 23.50 -23.69
N PRO A 282 -4.21 22.41 -23.77
CA PRO A 282 -5.54 22.47 -24.36
C PRO A 282 -6.44 23.43 -23.58
N SER A 283 -7.24 24.24 -24.26
CA SER A 283 -8.05 25.31 -23.67
C SER A 283 -9.53 24.95 -23.40
N ASP A 284 -9.95 23.72 -23.69
CA ASP A 284 -11.37 23.37 -23.75
C ASP A 284 -11.77 22.32 -22.70
N PHE A 285 -11.29 22.49 -21.48
CA PHE A 285 -11.55 21.56 -20.39
C PHE A 285 -12.79 21.91 -19.59
N ARG A 286 -13.55 20.92 -19.21
CA ARG A 286 -14.81 21.16 -18.55
C ARG A 286 -15.00 20.51 -17.20
N ASP A 287 -14.14 19.57 -16.78
CA ASP A 287 -14.43 18.81 -15.57
C ASP A 287 -13.24 18.72 -14.61
N ARG A 288 -12.33 17.77 -14.75
CA ARG A 288 -11.34 17.46 -13.74
C ARG A 288 -9.91 17.68 -14.24
N SER A 289 -9.08 18.22 -13.35
CA SER A 289 -7.64 18.24 -13.52
C SER A 289 -6.97 17.52 -12.36
N LEU A 290 -5.94 16.77 -12.65
CA LEU A 290 -5.08 16.15 -11.64
C LEU A 290 -3.65 16.62 -11.87
N ILE A 291 -2.97 17.06 -10.81
CA ILE A 291 -1.56 17.43 -10.85
C ILE A 291 -0.79 16.64 -9.82
N THR A 292 0.39 16.19 -10.17
CA THR A 292 1.33 15.52 -9.26
C THR A 292 2.75 15.96 -9.56
N TYR A 293 3.63 15.95 -8.55
CA TYR A 293 5.03 16.28 -8.73
C TYR A 293 5.91 15.03 -8.79
N SER A 294 6.78 14.96 -9.76
CA SER A 294 7.77 13.89 -9.88
C SER A 294 9.13 14.37 -9.35
N LYS A 295 9.55 13.83 -8.23
CA LYS A 295 10.89 14.06 -7.65
C LYS A 295 12.02 13.63 -8.59
N TYR A 296 11.80 12.58 -9.37
CA TYR A 296 12.76 12.05 -10.34
C TYR A 296 12.93 13.00 -11.53
N HIS A 297 11.82 13.46 -12.11
CA HIS A 297 11.84 14.34 -13.30
C HIS A 297 11.93 15.83 -12.96
N LYS A 298 11.85 16.21 -11.69
CA LYS A 298 11.87 17.60 -11.22
C LYS A 298 10.82 18.48 -11.91
N CYS A 299 9.63 17.92 -12.14
CA CYS A 299 8.55 18.60 -12.84
C CYS A 299 7.20 18.10 -12.33
N PHE A 300 6.15 18.86 -12.65
CA PHE A 300 4.77 18.37 -12.48
C PHE A 300 4.31 17.62 -13.71
N PHE A 301 3.42 16.67 -13.49
CA PHE A 301 2.59 16.05 -14.51
C PHE A 301 1.15 16.42 -14.25
N ALA A 302 0.45 16.84 -15.30
CA ALA A 302 -0.96 17.17 -15.26
C ALA A 302 -1.74 16.27 -16.22
N ALA A 303 -2.91 15.83 -15.78
CA ALA A 303 -3.88 15.11 -16.60
C ALA A 303 -5.24 15.80 -16.48
N PHE A 304 -5.99 15.82 -17.56
CA PHE A 304 -7.30 16.43 -17.63
C PHE A 304 -8.33 15.40 -18.09
N TYR A 305 -9.52 15.47 -17.51
CA TYR A 305 -10.58 14.51 -17.81
C TYR A 305 -10.95 14.54 -19.29
N GLN A 306 -11.13 13.36 -19.89
CA GLN A 306 -11.43 13.14 -21.31
C GLN A 306 -10.35 13.58 -22.30
N MET A 307 -9.15 13.93 -21.84
CA MET A 307 -8.03 14.25 -22.74
C MET A 307 -7.07 13.06 -22.82
N ASN A 308 -6.57 12.79 -24.02
CA ASN A 308 -5.71 11.66 -24.31
C ASN A 308 -4.21 11.95 -24.09
N GLY A 309 -3.87 12.82 -23.13
CA GLY A 309 -2.49 13.23 -22.88
C GLY A 309 -2.17 13.44 -21.42
N ILE A 310 -0.89 13.29 -21.10
CA ILE A 310 -0.29 13.73 -19.83
C ILE A 310 0.66 14.86 -20.19
N TYR A 311 0.50 16.00 -19.54
CA TYR A 311 1.25 17.22 -19.80
C TYR A 311 2.34 17.37 -18.75
N LYS A 312 3.55 17.70 -19.19
CA LYS A 312 4.68 18.01 -18.33
C LYS A 312 4.70 19.51 -18.07
N ILE A 313 4.79 19.93 -16.80
CA ILE A 313 4.90 21.33 -16.41
C ILE A 313 6.20 21.51 -15.64
N TYR A 314 7.05 22.41 -16.09
CA TYR A 314 8.38 22.60 -15.55
C TYR A 314 8.82 24.05 -15.62
N GLU A 315 9.76 24.42 -14.76
CA GLU A 315 10.39 25.73 -14.75
C GLU A 315 11.72 25.68 -15.53
N ASP A 316 11.88 26.60 -16.46
CA ASP A 316 13.11 26.78 -17.24
C ASP A 316 13.52 28.25 -17.20
N ASN A 317 14.65 28.54 -16.52
CA ASN A 317 15.19 29.89 -16.33
C ASN A 317 14.18 30.92 -15.79
N GLY A 318 13.35 30.51 -14.82
CA GLY A 318 12.33 31.36 -14.20
C GLY A 318 11.03 31.47 -15.00
N VAL A 319 10.91 30.76 -16.12
CA VAL A 319 9.70 30.69 -16.93
C VAL A 319 9.07 29.32 -16.82
N TRP A 320 7.80 29.28 -16.49
CA TRP A 320 7.03 28.06 -16.43
C TRP A 320 6.51 27.65 -17.81
N LYS A 321 6.72 26.41 -18.16
CA LYS A 321 6.40 25.83 -19.49
C LYS A 321 5.58 24.56 -19.36
N SER A 322 4.81 24.28 -20.39
CA SER A 322 4.06 23.04 -20.54
C SER A 322 4.40 22.32 -21.84
#